data_9872505dbe44690f43fddb375bff022e
#
_entry.id   9872505dbe44690f43fddb375bff022e
#
_cell.length_a   1.000
_cell.length_b   1.000
_cell.length_c   1.000
_cell.angle_alpha   90.00
_cell.angle_beta   90.00
_cell.angle_gamma   90.00
#
_symmetry.space_group_name_H-M   'P 1'
#
loop_
_entity.id
_entity.type
_entity.pdbx_description
1 polymer ?
#
loop_
_entity_poly.entity_id
_entity_poly.type
_entity_poly.pdbx_seq_one_letter_code
_entity_poly.pdbx_strand_id
1 'polypeptide(L)'
;MDNTMMNYRKLTAAEIDILKAQRCDASDWSQIEVSDAFSPEYVHYVRFSGRVRIGAFRKEFGLAGGIRKHSGIRYATLHNVTVGDDCCIENVKNYIANYEIGRDSFIENVDIILTDGVSSFGNGVEVSVLSETGGREVMIFDRLTAQTAYVMALYRHRPE
;
A
#
# COMPACT_ATOMS: atom_id res chain seq x y z
N MET A 1 -2.02 -16.68 -1.21
CA MET A 1 -1.43 -15.53 -1.92
C MET A 1 -1.77 -15.71 -3.39
N ASP A 2 -2.86 -15.09 -3.83
CA ASP A 2 -3.17 -15.06 -5.27
C ASP A 2 -2.20 -14.09 -5.93
N ASN A 3 -1.09 -14.64 -6.41
CA ASN A 3 -0.18 -13.92 -7.30
C ASN A 3 -0.74 -14.01 -8.74
N THR A 4 -1.95 -13.50 -8.92
CA THR A 4 -2.47 -13.24 -10.25
C THR A 4 -1.59 -12.12 -10.81
N MET A 5 -0.69 -12.47 -11.73
CA MET A 5 0.13 -11.47 -12.43
C MET A 5 -0.81 -10.44 -13.05
N MET A 6 -0.96 -9.28 -12.40
CA MET A 6 -1.68 -8.17 -13.00
C MET A 6 -0.98 -7.80 -14.29
N ASN A 7 -1.71 -7.84 -15.38
CA ASN A 7 -1.20 -7.37 -16.65
C ASN A 7 -1.25 -5.84 -16.66
N TYR A 8 -0.07 -5.20 -16.75
CA TYR A 8 0.05 -3.75 -16.80
C TYR A 8 0.37 -3.30 -18.23
N ARG A 9 -0.28 -2.22 -18.66
CA ARG A 9 -0.04 -1.55 -19.92
C ARG A 9 0.32 -0.07 -19.69
N LYS A 10 0.87 0.57 -20.70
CA LYS A 10 1.07 2.01 -20.68
C LYS A 10 -0.27 2.75 -20.79
N LEU A 11 -0.29 3.97 -20.27
CA LEU A 11 -1.41 4.88 -20.47
C LEU A 11 -1.58 5.23 -21.95
N THR A 12 -2.81 5.31 -22.39
CA THR A 12 -3.16 5.89 -23.71
C THR A 12 -3.10 7.41 -23.65
N ALA A 13 -2.97 8.07 -24.82
CA ALA A 13 -3.01 9.53 -24.90
C ALA A 13 -4.30 10.12 -24.32
N ALA A 14 -5.45 9.48 -24.58
CA ALA A 14 -6.75 9.91 -24.07
C ALA A 14 -6.81 9.83 -22.53
N GLU A 15 -6.27 8.77 -21.92
CA GLU A 15 -6.21 8.64 -20.47
C GLU A 15 -5.31 9.70 -19.84
N ILE A 16 -4.17 10.02 -20.48
CA ILE A 16 -3.27 11.09 -20.04
C ILE A 16 -3.99 12.44 -20.10
N ASP A 17 -4.75 12.73 -21.15
CA ASP A 17 -5.49 13.98 -21.28
C ASP A 17 -6.56 14.11 -20.20
N ILE A 18 -7.28 13.03 -19.87
CA ILE A 18 -8.23 13.00 -18.76
C ILE A 18 -7.52 13.26 -17.43
N LEU A 19 -6.41 12.57 -17.15
CA LEU A 19 -5.64 12.77 -15.92
C LEU A 19 -5.14 14.22 -15.78
N LYS A 20 -4.65 14.84 -16.85
CA LYS A 20 -4.26 16.25 -16.87
C LYS A 20 -5.44 17.18 -16.59
N ALA A 21 -6.60 16.92 -17.19
CA ALA A 21 -7.82 17.67 -16.91
C ALA A 21 -8.25 17.57 -15.44
N GLN A 22 -7.99 16.45 -14.79
CA GLN A 22 -8.22 16.21 -13.37
C GLN A 22 -7.09 16.69 -12.45
N ARG A 23 -6.21 17.57 -12.99
CA ARG A 23 -5.10 18.17 -12.24
C ARG A 23 -4.05 17.16 -11.77
N CYS A 24 -3.89 16.07 -12.49
CA CYS A 24 -2.77 15.16 -12.30
C CYS A 24 -1.56 15.62 -13.11
N ASP A 25 -0.37 15.35 -12.58
CA ASP A 25 0.91 15.68 -13.20
C ASP A 25 1.87 14.50 -13.07
N ALA A 26 2.79 14.36 -14.01
CA ALA A 26 3.82 13.32 -13.98
C ALA A 26 5.14 13.87 -14.50
N SER A 27 6.23 13.53 -13.82
CA SER A 27 7.58 13.83 -14.30
C SER A 27 7.89 13.17 -15.64
N ASP A 28 7.33 11.98 -15.85
CA ASP A 28 7.40 11.22 -17.10
C ASP A 28 6.20 10.27 -17.21
N TRP A 29 5.24 10.58 -18.06
CA TRP A 29 4.04 9.74 -18.29
C TRP A 29 4.37 8.35 -18.82
N SER A 30 5.51 8.16 -19.47
CA SER A 30 5.94 6.86 -19.98
C SER A 30 6.31 5.86 -18.88
N GLN A 31 6.56 6.32 -17.67
CA GLN A 31 6.89 5.50 -16.49
C GLN A 31 5.64 5.02 -15.74
N ILE A 32 4.44 5.46 -16.15
CA ILE A 32 3.19 5.07 -15.53
C ILE A 32 2.58 3.92 -16.29
N GLU A 33 2.27 2.85 -15.56
CA GLU A 33 1.63 1.64 -16.07
C GLU A 33 0.31 1.43 -15.31
N VAL A 34 -0.71 0.97 -16.03
CA VAL A 34 -2.04 0.76 -15.46
C VAL A 34 -2.56 -0.62 -15.82
N SER A 35 -3.45 -1.18 -14.99
CA SER A 35 -4.14 -2.41 -15.32
C SER A 35 -5.07 -2.23 -16.52
N ASP A 36 -5.43 -3.31 -17.21
CA ASP A 36 -6.36 -3.26 -18.36
C ASP A 36 -7.74 -2.69 -17.99
N ALA A 37 -8.16 -2.86 -16.74
CA ALA A 37 -9.44 -2.37 -16.23
C ALA A 37 -9.33 -1.01 -15.50
N PHE A 38 -8.22 -0.29 -15.66
CA PHE A 38 -8.03 1.04 -15.08
C PHE A 38 -9.03 2.04 -15.66
N SER A 39 -9.57 2.91 -14.81
CA SER A 39 -10.36 4.07 -15.20
C SER A 39 -9.75 5.35 -14.63
N PRO A 40 -9.37 6.32 -15.48
CA PRO A 40 -8.75 7.57 -15.02
C PRO A 40 -9.70 8.45 -14.22
N GLU A 41 -11.01 8.28 -14.32
CA GLU A 41 -12.04 9.11 -13.65
C GLU A 41 -11.94 9.12 -12.12
N TYR A 42 -11.28 8.12 -11.53
CA TYR A 42 -11.12 8.01 -10.07
C TYR A 42 -9.79 8.55 -9.55
N VAL A 43 -9.01 9.25 -10.40
CA VAL A 43 -7.68 9.76 -10.05
C VAL A 43 -7.62 11.27 -10.20
N HIS A 44 -7.56 12.02 -9.09
CA HIS A 44 -7.60 13.48 -9.08
C HIS A 44 -6.51 14.09 -8.23
N TYR A 45 -5.91 15.19 -8.70
CA TYR A 45 -4.91 15.96 -7.95
C TYR A 45 -3.73 15.10 -7.49
N VAL A 46 -3.21 14.25 -8.38
CA VAL A 46 -2.12 13.33 -8.07
C VAL A 46 -0.88 13.72 -8.85
N ARG A 47 0.25 13.76 -8.15
CA ARG A 47 1.57 13.92 -8.77
C ARG A 47 2.29 12.58 -8.81
N PHE A 48 2.75 12.20 -9.98
CA PHE A 48 3.48 10.96 -10.21
C PHE A 48 4.94 11.22 -10.52
N SER A 49 5.83 10.38 -10.00
CA SER A 49 7.26 10.38 -10.35
C SER A 49 7.84 8.98 -10.24
N GLY A 50 8.91 8.72 -11.00
CA GLY A 50 9.49 7.38 -11.10
C GLY A 50 8.50 6.38 -11.70
N ARG A 51 8.68 5.11 -11.40
CA ARG A 51 7.82 4.04 -11.91
C ARG A 51 6.58 3.86 -11.04
N VAL A 52 5.41 4.12 -11.61
CA VAL A 52 4.15 3.96 -10.89
C VAL A 52 3.26 2.96 -11.62
N ARG A 53 2.68 2.02 -10.87
CA ARG A 53 1.72 1.04 -11.36
C ARG A 53 0.41 1.20 -10.63
N ILE A 54 -0.71 1.19 -11.35
CA ILE A 54 -2.03 1.45 -10.77
C ILE A 54 -3.00 0.36 -11.23
N GLY A 55 -3.67 -0.28 -10.26
CA GLY A 55 -4.74 -1.25 -10.47
C GLY A 55 -6.06 -0.61 -10.91
N ALA A 56 -7.12 -1.38 -10.88
CA ALA A 56 -8.48 -0.93 -11.19
C ALA A 56 -9.19 -0.41 -9.94
N PHE A 57 -10.15 0.48 -10.12
CA PHE A 57 -10.96 1.07 -9.05
C PHE A 57 -12.44 0.78 -9.28
N ARG A 58 -13.00 -0.21 -8.58
CA ARG A 58 -14.37 -0.71 -8.76
C ARG A 58 -15.18 -0.76 -7.47
N LYS A 59 -14.52 -0.57 -6.32
CA LYS A 59 -15.09 -0.79 -4.99
C LYS A 59 -15.57 0.50 -4.36
N GLU A 60 -16.67 0.41 -3.60
CA GLU A 60 -17.08 1.43 -2.64
C GLU A 60 -16.75 1.00 -1.21
N PHE A 61 -16.17 1.89 -0.44
CA PHE A 61 -15.93 1.73 1.00
C PHE A 61 -17.03 2.38 1.80
N GLY A 62 -17.64 1.62 2.72
CA GLY A 62 -18.57 2.15 3.70
C GLY A 62 -17.82 2.65 4.94
N LEU A 63 -18.01 3.92 5.30
CA LEU A 63 -17.40 4.55 6.45
C LEU A 63 -18.41 4.79 7.57
N ALA A 64 -17.89 5.09 8.77
CA ALA A 64 -18.75 5.48 9.90
C ALA A 64 -19.66 6.66 9.53
N GLY A 65 -20.89 6.66 10.06
CA GLY A 65 -21.89 7.68 9.73
C GLY A 65 -22.61 7.46 8.40
N GLY A 66 -22.42 6.33 7.71
CA GLY A 66 -23.10 5.99 6.46
C GLY A 66 -22.50 6.65 5.21
N ILE A 67 -21.31 7.23 5.32
CA ILE A 67 -20.59 7.82 4.18
C ILE A 67 -20.06 6.69 3.29
N ARG A 68 -20.16 6.90 1.98
CA ARG A 68 -19.54 6.01 0.98
C ARG A 68 -18.44 6.73 0.24
N LYS A 69 -17.31 6.06 0.04
CA LYS A 69 -16.19 6.54 -0.78
C LYS A 69 -15.85 5.50 -1.84
N HIS A 70 -15.81 5.92 -3.08
CA HIS A 70 -15.33 5.07 -4.17
C HIS A 70 -13.81 4.91 -4.11
N SER A 71 -13.31 3.72 -4.41
CA SER A 71 -11.88 3.46 -4.62
C SER A 71 -11.29 4.45 -5.62
N GLY A 72 -10.03 4.80 -5.48
CA GLY A 72 -9.37 5.78 -6.32
C GLY A 72 -8.22 6.49 -5.59
N ILE A 73 -7.59 7.44 -6.26
CA ILE A 73 -6.46 8.19 -5.70
C ILE A 73 -6.79 9.68 -5.80
N ARG A 74 -6.73 10.39 -4.67
CA ARG A 74 -7.05 11.81 -4.59
C ARG A 74 -6.08 12.54 -3.67
N TYR A 75 -5.56 13.67 -4.11
CA TYR A 75 -4.65 14.51 -3.32
C TYR A 75 -3.45 13.73 -2.77
N ALA A 76 -2.63 13.20 -3.66
CA ALA A 76 -1.47 12.38 -3.30
C ALA A 76 -0.26 12.67 -4.19
N THR A 77 0.94 12.44 -3.66
CA THR A 77 2.18 12.38 -4.43
C THR A 77 2.73 10.96 -4.34
N LEU A 78 2.95 10.31 -5.49
CA LEU A 78 3.41 8.92 -5.57
C LEU A 78 4.76 8.86 -6.30
N HIS A 79 5.75 8.20 -5.67
CA HIS A 79 7.08 8.00 -6.24
C HIS A 79 7.50 6.53 -6.14
N ASN A 80 7.72 5.86 -7.28
CA ASN A 80 8.05 4.43 -7.33
C ASN A 80 7.05 3.57 -6.54
N VAL A 81 5.77 3.67 -6.83
CA VAL A 81 4.70 3.00 -6.07
C VAL A 81 3.92 2.06 -6.96
N THR A 82 3.60 0.87 -6.44
CA THR A 82 2.59 -0.01 -7.01
C THR A 82 1.33 0.09 -6.16
N VAL A 83 0.20 0.42 -6.77
CA VAL A 83 -1.12 0.48 -6.14
C VAL A 83 -1.96 -0.67 -6.65
N GLY A 84 -2.37 -1.57 -5.77
CA GLY A 84 -3.24 -2.70 -6.10
C GLY A 84 -4.67 -2.29 -6.46
N ASP A 85 -5.48 -3.27 -6.86
CA ASP A 85 -6.88 -3.06 -7.20
C ASP A 85 -7.69 -2.58 -5.99
N ASP A 86 -8.70 -1.79 -6.27
CA ASP A 86 -9.72 -1.37 -5.31
C ASP A 86 -9.18 -0.65 -4.07
N CYS A 87 -8.06 0.06 -4.22
CA CYS A 87 -7.50 0.90 -3.17
C CYS A 87 -8.18 2.27 -3.11
N CYS A 88 -8.31 2.84 -1.92
CA CYS A 88 -8.67 4.23 -1.70
C CYS A 88 -7.51 4.95 -1.03
N ILE A 89 -6.91 5.92 -1.73
CA ILE A 89 -5.79 6.72 -1.23
C ILE A 89 -6.21 8.18 -1.31
N GLU A 90 -6.27 8.86 -0.17
CA GLU A 90 -6.77 10.24 -0.12
C GLU A 90 -6.04 11.09 0.93
N ASN A 91 -5.79 12.35 0.58
CA ASN A 91 -5.17 13.33 1.48
C ASN A 91 -3.81 12.88 2.05
N VAL A 92 -2.91 12.51 1.16
CA VAL A 92 -1.50 12.30 1.51
C VAL A 92 -0.80 13.65 1.52
N LYS A 93 -0.43 14.15 2.70
CA LYS A 93 0.10 15.51 2.86
C LYS A 93 1.43 15.72 2.15
N ASN A 94 2.33 14.75 2.22
CA ASN A 94 3.62 14.81 1.57
C ASN A 94 3.71 13.81 0.41
N TYR A 95 4.04 12.55 0.70
CA TYR A 95 4.21 11.54 -0.37
C TYR A 95 4.12 10.10 0.13
N ILE A 96 3.91 9.20 -0.84
CA ILE A 96 4.15 7.76 -0.69
C ILE A 96 5.29 7.41 -1.64
N ALA A 97 6.34 6.76 -1.14
CA ALA A 97 7.51 6.43 -1.94
C ALA A 97 8.06 5.03 -1.70
N ASN A 98 8.53 4.40 -2.78
CA ASN A 98 9.17 3.07 -2.77
C ASN A 98 8.32 2.03 -2.04
N TYR A 99 7.04 1.94 -2.39
CA TYR A 99 6.07 1.15 -1.65
C TYR A 99 5.18 0.33 -2.57
N GLU A 100 4.80 -0.86 -2.12
CA GLU A 100 3.78 -1.67 -2.76
C GLU A 100 2.54 -1.72 -1.86
N ILE A 101 1.44 -1.15 -2.35
CA ILE A 101 0.16 -1.09 -1.65
C ILE A 101 -0.70 -2.24 -2.16
N GLY A 102 -1.04 -3.17 -1.26
CA GLY A 102 -1.88 -4.32 -1.58
C GLY A 102 -3.30 -3.91 -1.96
N ARG A 103 -4.00 -4.81 -2.66
CA ARG A 103 -5.41 -4.63 -3.01
C ARG A 103 -6.30 -4.34 -1.79
N ASP A 104 -7.44 -3.69 -2.03
CA ASP A 104 -8.43 -3.37 -0.99
C ASP A 104 -7.92 -2.48 0.17
N SER A 105 -6.80 -1.78 -0.02
CA SER A 105 -6.23 -0.91 1.00
C SER A 105 -6.96 0.44 1.08
N PHE A 106 -7.14 0.93 2.30
CA PHE A 106 -7.71 2.25 2.57
C PHE A 106 -6.70 3.11 3.32
N ILE A 107 -6.21 4.18 2.68
CA ILE A 107 -5.18 5.10 3.21
C ILE A 107 -5.75 6.51 3.15
N GLU A 108 -5.91 7.15 4.28
CA GLU A 108 -6.47 8.49 4.38
C GLU A 108 -5.76 9.33 5.44
N ASN A 109 -5.53 10.61 5.13
CA ASN A 109 -4.96 11.59 6.06
C ASN A 109 -3.60 11.19 6.65
N VAL A 110 -2.72 10.66 5.82
CA VAL A 110 -1.35 10.31 6.19
C VAL A 110 -0.36 11.40 5.76
N ASP A 111 0.77 11.48 6.45
CA ASP A 111 1.82 12.42 6.09
C ASP A 111 2.78 11.79 5.07
N ILE A 112 3.55 10.80 5.48
CA ILE A 112 4.54 10.10 4.66
C ILE A 112 4.38 8.59 4.84
N ILE A 113 4.44 7.83 3.72
CA ILE A 113 4.69 6.40 3.70
C ILE A 113 5.92 6.16 2.85
N LEU A 114 6.99 5.71 3.47
CA LEU A 114 8.28 5.54 2.79
C LEU A 114 8.94 4.24 3.22
N THR A 115 9.49 3.52 2.25
CA THR A 115 10.52 2.50 2.51
C THR A 115 11.84 3.01 1.95
N ASP A 116 12.85 3.13 2.83
CA ASP A 116 14.21 3.48 2.46
C ASP A 116 15.11 2.26 2.65
N GLY A 117 15.63 1.72 1.55
CA GLY A 117 16.39 0.49 1.52
C GLY A 117 15.54 -0.79 1.62
N VAL A 118 16.10 -1.86 2.18
CA VAL A 118 15.41 -3.15 2.36
C VAL A 118 14.70 -3.18 3.70
N SER A 119 13.40 -3.46 3.69
CA SER A 119 12.60 -3.57 4.91
C SER A 119 12.01 -4.97 5.04
N SER A 120 12.07 -5.52 6.26
CA SER A 120 11.36 -6.74 6.65
C SER A 120 10.00 -6.46 7.30
N PHE A 121 9.62 -5.19 7.44
CA PHE A 121 8.40 -4.75 8.18
C PHE A 121 8.30 -5.34 9.59
N GLY A 122 9.45 -5.48 10.25
CA GLY A 122 9.54 -6.06 11.58
C GLY A 122 9.71 -7.59 11.62
N ASN A 123 9.54 -8.30 10.50
CA ASN A 123 9.77 -9.75 10.48
C ASN A 123 11.21 -10.08 10.86
N GLY A 124 11.38 -11.02 11.79
CA GLY A 124 12.69 -11.41 12.31
C GLY A 124 13.25 -10.50 13.41
N VAL A 125 12.50 -9.47 13.83
CA VAL A 125 12.90 -8.64 14.99
C VAL A 125 12.51 -9.37 16.28
N GLU A 126 13.46 -9.49 17.20
CA GLU A 126 13.20 -10.07 18.53
C GLU A 126 12.56 -9.05 19.46
N VAL A 127 11.51 -9.46 20.14
CA VAL A 127 10.86 -8.66 21.20
C VAL A 127 10.78 -9.46 22.49
N SER A 128 10.98 -8.78 23.62
CA SER A 128 10.84 -9.38 24.95
C SER A 128 9.37 -9.61 25.27
N VAL A 129 9.01 -10.84 25.58
CA VAL A 129 7.67 -11.25 25.97
C VAL A 129 7.71 -11.91 27.35
N LEU A 130 6.82 -11.47 28.24
CA LEU A 130 6.66 -12.06 29.59
C LEU A 130 7.93 -12.05 30.45
N SER A 131 8.88 -11.14 30.22
CA SER A 131 10.10 -11.09 31.01
C SER A 131 10.66 -9.66 31.12
N GLU A 132 10.77 -9.17 32.32
CA GLU A 132 11.45 -7.90 32.61
C GLU A 132 12.97 -8.02 32.56
N THR A 133 13.49 -9.23 32.68
CA THR A 133 14.93 -9.52 32.75
C THR A 133 15.50 -10.08 31.44
N GLY A 134 14.70 -10.23 30.40
CA GLY A 134 15.09 -10.84 29.13
C GLY A 134 15.10 -12.37 29.17
N GLY A 135 15.52 -13.00 28.08
CA GLY A 135 15.64 -14.45 27.96
C GLY A 135 14.40 -15.17 27.46
N ARG A 136 13.34 -14.41 27.09
CA ARG A 136 12.11 -14.95 26.46
C ARG A 136 11.71 -14.10 25.28
N GLU A 137 12.70 -13.73 24.46
CA GLU A 137 12.46 -12.98 23.24
C GLU A 137 11.79 -13.88 22.20
N VAL A 138 10.85 -13.31 21.45
CA VAL A 138 10.12 -13.97 20.37
C VAL A 138 10.33 -13.15 19.11
N MET A 139 10.66 -13.83 18.01
CA MET A 139 10.73 -13.18 16.70
C MET A 139 9.33 -12.83 16.19
N ILE A 140 9.17 -11.59 15.74
CA ILE A 140 7.95 -11.13 15.07
C ILE A 140 7.90 -11.70 13.66
N PHE A 141 6.73 -12.15 13.23
CA PHE A 141 6.42 -12.54 11.86
C PHE A 141 4.96 -12.22 11.52
N ASP A 142 4.65 -12.10 10.26
CA ASP A 142 3.38 -11.58 9.72
C ASP A 142 2.10 -12.29 10.23
N ARG A 143 2.22 -13.55 10.65
CA ARG A 143 1.09 -14.36 11.19
C ARG A 143 1.19 -14.61 12.68
N LEU A 144 2.02 -13.87 13.38
CA LEU A 144 2.17 -14.02 14.82
C LEU A 144 0.88 -13.59 15.55
N THR A 145 0.29 -14.53 16.29
CA THR A 145 -0.83 -14.26 17.18
C THR A 145 -0.36 -14.17 18.63
N ALA A 146 -1.15 -13.57 19.52
CA ALA A 146 -0.85 -13.53 20.95
C ALA A 146 -0.70 -14.94 21.54
N GLN A 147 -1.54 -15.89 21.11
CA GLN A 147 -1.46 -17.28 21.53
C GLN A 147 -0.16 -17.95 21.09
N THR A 148 0.22 -17.74 19.83
CA THR A 148 1.48 -18.28 19.29
C THR A 148 2.68 -17.69 20.01
N ALA A 149 2.71 -16.38 20.21
CA ALA A 149 3.78 -15.69 20.95
C ALA A 149 3.92 -16.22 22.39
N TYR A 150 2.80 -16.44 23.07
CA TYR A 150 2.77 -17.02 24.41
C TYR A 150 3.39 -18.42 24.45
N VAL A 151 2.97 -19.30 23.54
CA VAL A 151 3.51 -20.66 23.44
C VAL A 151 5.01 -20.64 23.13
N MET A 152 5.44 -19.83 22.16
CA MET A 152 6.86 -19.69 21.81
C MET A 152 7.70 -19.20 22.99
N ALA A 153 7.21 -18.22 23.76
CA ALA A 153 7.91 -17.71 24.93
C ALA A 153 8.03 -18.76 26.05
N LEU A 154 6.98 -19.56 26.29
CA LEU A 154 6.98 -20.58 27.33
C LEU A 154 7.83 -21.81 26.97
N TYR A 155 7.78 -22.23 25.71
CA TYR A 155 8.44 -23.47 25.25
C TYR A 155 9.75 -23.21 24.50
N ARG A 156 10.33 -22.02 24.58
CA ARG A 156 11.61 -21.67 23.92
C ARG A 156 12.74 -22.66 24.20
N HIS A 157 12.74 -23.30 25.36
CA HIS A 157 13.74 -24.32 25.75
C HIS A 157 13.53 -25.70 25.08
N ARG A 158 12.45 -25.82 24.29
CA ARG A 158 12.12 -27.06 23.55
C ARG A 158 11.90 -26.70 22.09
N PRO A 159 12.97 -26.64 21.28
CA PRO A 159 12.89 -26.20 19.88
C PRO A 159 12.28 -27.23 18.92
N GLU A 160 11.75 -28.37 19.42
CA GLU A 160 11.13 -29.40 18.58
C GLU A 160 9.71 -29.06 18.15
#